data_c28710b144f34b7db2a8b3e9119a1c1f
#
_entry.id   c28710b144f34b7db2a8b3e9119a1c1f
#
_cell.length_a   1.000
_cell.length_b   1.000
_cell.length_c   1.000
_cell.angle_alpha   90.00
_cell.angle_beta   90.00
_cell.angle_gamma   90.00
#
_symmetry.space_group_name_H-M   'P 1'
#
loop_
_entity.id
_entity.type
_entity.pdbx_description
1 polymer ?
#
loop_
_entity_poly.entity_id
_entity_poly.type
_entity_poly.pdbx_seq_one_letter_code
_entity_poly.pdbx_strand_id
1 'polypeptide(L)'
;MGCSSEHKGISWQTFLQTILYAYQDVRVKRLDIALDELYKGYGHEDEHIQIPKLIEKLYAKEIVLDTIRKWNITGGGSFTDNEDMEANHGLSLYFGSRQSQLYFNFYEKRYEIARMEKISLEESLEIFGIWNRYELRFSDQKAQGVVEEYINGVDLGEIARGIVNKEIQVYDGITRFGAYKPDEKWQELFGGVEPLKLSTSPQPYSIERTIRWLTYQVANSLALVSEADKIMQTEYMKMIQNSGEITDRGEAILRLLKTNKHYEH
;
A
#
# COMPACT_ATOMS: atom_id res chain seq x y z
N MET A 1 -11.92 -8.04 6.89
CA MET A 1 -11.01 -8.68 7.86
C MET A 1 -9.66 -8.01 7.74
N GLY A 2 -9.36 -7.08 8.64
CA GLY A 2 -8.01 -6.55 8.78
C GLY A 2 -7.12 -7.70 9.27
N CYS A 3 -6.13 -8.07 8.49
CA CYS A 3 -5.12 -9.01 8.93
C CYS A 3 -4.24 -8.28 9.95
N SER A 4 -4.55 -8.44 11.23
CA SER A 4 -3.66 -7.96 12.28
C SER A 4 -2.36 -8.77 12.23
N SER A 5 -1.24 -8.09 12.43
CA SER A 5 0.13 -8.61 12.43
C SER A 5 0.43 -9.66 13.53
N GLU A 6 -0.58 -10.18 14.20
CA GLU A 6 -0.46 -11.02 15.40
C GLU A 6 -0.51 -12.53 15.16
N HIS A 7 -0.33 -13.00 13.93
CA HIS A 7 -0.23 -14.44 13.73
C HIS A 7 1.19 -14.94 14.07
N LYS A 8 1.34 -15.39 15.31
CA LYS A 8 2.44 -16.25 15.78
C LYS A 8 3.87 -15.68 15.67
N GLY A 9 4.05 -14.37 15.87
CA GLY A 9 5.41 -13.80 15.96
C GLY A 9 6.16 -13.64 14.63
N ILE A 10 5.53 -13.93 13.49
CA ILE A 10 6.11 -13.71 12.16
C ILE A 10 5.46 -12.46 11.54
N SER A 11 6.27 -11.46 11.20
CA SER A 11 5.79 -10.29 10.49
C SER A 11 5.38 -10.66 9.05
N TRP A 12 4.42 -9.94 8.48
CA TRP A 12 4.05 -10.09 7.08
C TRP A 12 5.23 -9.88 6.13
N GLN A 13 6.13 -8.98 6.48
CA GLN A 13 7.36 -8.73 5.73
C GLN A 13 8.23 -10.00 5.68
N THR A 14 8.50 -10.61 6.84
CA THR A 14 9.27 -11.86 6.94
C THR A 14 8.58 -13.01 6.20
N PHE A 15 7.26 -13.12 6.32
CA PHE A 15 6.48 -14.15 5.63
C PHE A 15 6.58 -14.01 4.11
N LEU A 16 6.35 -12.81 3.58
CA LEU A 16 6.43 -12.55 2.14
C LEU A 16 7.86 -12.74 1.60
N GLN A 17 8.86 -12.28 2.35
CA GLN A 17 10.26 -12.53 2.02
C GLN A 17 10.54 -14.04 1.91
N THR A 18 10.14 -14.80 2.92
CA THR A 18 10.35 -16.24 2.95
C THR A 18 9.72 -16.94 1.74
N ILE A 19 8.46 -16.61 1.42
CA ILE A 19 7.77 -17.22 0.27
C ILE A 19 8.45 -16.86 -1.05
N LEU A 20 8.76 -15.57 -1.26
CA LEU A 20 9.37 -15.11 -2.51
C LEU A 20 10.80 -15.64 -2.70
N TYR A 21 11.49 -15.98 -1.61
CA TYR A 21 12.80 -16.62 -1.67
C TYR A 21 12.72 -18.15 -1.85
N ALA A 22 11.80 -18.80 -1.14
CA ALA A 22 11.69 -20.25 -1.17
C ALA A 22 11.16 -20.82 -2.50
N TYR A 23 10.42 -20.03 -3.24
CA TYR A 23 9.74 -20.50 -4.46
C TYR A 23 10.07 -19.59 -5.65
N GLN A 24 10.58 -20.17 -6.74
CA GLN A 24 11.08 -19.44 -7.92
C GLN A 24 9.97 -18.74 -8.73
N ASP A 25 8.76 -19.30 -8.75
CA ASP A 25 7.67 -18.85 -9.61
C ASP A 25 6.50 -18.17 -8.87
N VAL A 26 6.71 -17.80 -7.62
CA VAL A 26 5.68 -17.09 -6.85
C VAL A 26 5.50 -15.68 -7.39
N ARG A 27 4.25 -15.34 -7.69
CA ARG A 27 3.85 -14.02 -8.12
C ARG A 27 2.66 -13.52 -7.30
N VAL A 28 2.74 -12.28 -6.87
CA VAL A 28 1.62 -11.62 -6.19
C VAL A 28 0.62 -11.18 -7.26
N LYS A 29 -0.53 -11.84 -7.29
CA LYS A 29 -1.58 -11.55 -8.26
C LYS A 29 -2.41 -10.34 -7.90
N ARG A 30 -2.62 -10.12 -6.61
CA ARG A 30 -3.39 -9.00 -6.08
C ARG A 30 -2.94 -8.66 -4.68
N LEU A 31 -2.88 -7.37 -4.41
CA LEU A 31 -2.68 -6.79 -3.09
C LEU A 31 -3.62 -5.59 -2.96
N ASP A 32 -4.35 -5.53 -1.85
CA ASP A 32 -5.18 -4.38 -1.51
C ASP A 32 -4.60 -3.75 -0.24
N ILE A 33 -4.35 -2.44 -0.28
CA ILE A 33 -3.92 -1.65 0.88
C ILE A 33 -5.02 -0.65 1.17
N ALA A 34 -5.39 -0.51 2.45
CA ALA A 34 -6.35 0.48 2.90
C ALA A 34 -5.69 1.46 3.87
N LEU A 35 -5.88 2.74 3.63
CA LEU A 35 -5.59 3.80 4.58
C LEU A 35 -6.93 4.25 5.19
N ASP A 36 -6.98 4.30 6.50
CA ASP A 36 -8.16 4.74 7.23
C ASP A 36 -7.93 6.13 7.83
N GLU A 37 -8.80 7.06 7.50
CA GLU A 37 -8.92 8.35 8.16
C GLU A 37 -10.05 8.25 9.16
N LEU A 38 -9.72 8.29 10.44
CA LEU A 38 -10.65 8.01 11.53
C LEU A 38 -10.60 9.10 12.61
N TYR A 39 -11.70 9.80 12.78
CA TYR A 39 -11.91 10.76 13.86
C TYR A 39 -13.03 10.28 14.77
N LYS A 40 -12.71 10.01 16.03
CA LYS A 40 -13.68 9.55 17.03
C LYS A 40 -14.36 10.73 17.72
N GLY A 41 -15.68 10.62 17.87
CA GLY A 41 -16.50 11.64 18.52
C GLY A 41 -17.05 12.68 17.56
N TYR A 42 -17.71 13.69 18.12
CA TYR A 42 -18.32 14.81 17.40
C TYR A 42 -17.34 15.98 17.27
N GLY A 43 -17.59 16.87 16.33
CA GLY A 43 -16.83 18.11 16.17
C GLY A 43 -15.64 18.03 15.22
N HIS A 44 -15.52 16.92 14.48
CA HIS A 44 -14.43 16.67 13.51
C HIS A 44 -14.88 16.81 12.04
N GLU A 45 -16.06 17.38 11.81
CA GLU A 45 -16.69 17.47 10.49
C GLU A 45 -15.84 18.27 9.49
N ASP A 46 -15.06 19.22 10.00
CA ASP A 46 -14.16 20.04 9.19
C ASP A 46 -12.70 19.57 9.16
N GLU A 47 -12.35 18.53 9.91
CA GLU A 47 -10.97 18.05 9.98
C GLU A 47 -10.64 16.99 8.92
N HIS A 48 -11.64 16.20 8.51
CA HIS A 48 -11.47 15.11 7.56
C HIS A 48 -11.66 15.52 6.09
N ILE A 49 -11.18 14.69 5.18
CA ILE A 49 -11.49 14.80 3.75
C ILE A 49 -12.95 14.39 3.53
N GLN A 50 -13.78 15.30 3.07
CA GLN A 50 -15.17 15.00 2.78
C GLN A 50 -15.30 14.40 1.37
N ILE A 51 -15.69 13.13 1.25
CA ILE A 51 -15.87 12.47 -0.05
C ILE A 51 -16.81 13.23 -0.98
N PRO A 52 -17.96 13.82 -0.51
CA PRO A 52 -18.78 14.68 -1.34
C PRO A 52 -18.02 15.87 -1.94
N LYS A 53 -17.18 16.53 -1.14
CA LYS A 53 -16.36 17.67 -1.63
C LYS A 53 -15.30 17.24 -2.63
N LEU A 54 -14.72 16.05 -2.49
CA LEU A 54 -13.83 15.50 -3.53
C LEU A 54 -14.56 15.31 -4.85
N ILE A 55 -15.82 14.86 -4.80
CA ILE A 55 -16.65 14.71 -5.99
C ILE A 55 -16.93 16.07 -6.64
N GLU A 56 -17.25 17.11 -5.86
CA GLU A 56 -17.40 18.47 -6.35
C GLU A 56 -16.12 18.98 -7.01
N LYS A 57 -14.96 18.79 -6.36
CA LYS A 57 -13.63 19.14 -6.90
C LYS A 57 -13.31 18.41 -8.21
N LEU A 58 -13.72 17.15 -8.33
CA LEU A 58 -13.56 16.39 -9.56
C LEU A 58 -14.30 17.04 -10.74
N TYR A 59 -15.56 17.45 -10.54
CA TYR A 59 -16.36 18.16 -11.54
C TYR A 59 -15.83 19.58 -11.81
N ALA A 60 -15.29 20.23 -10.79
CA ALA A 60 -14.63 21.54 -10.92
C ALA A 60 -13.26 21.48 -11.62
N LYS A 61 -12.76 20.27 -11.96
CA LYS A 61 -11.43 20.02 -12.53
C LYS A 61 -10.29 20.42 -11.61
N GLU A 62 -10.52 20.36 -10.32
CA GLU A 62 -9.53 20.63 -9.26
C GLU A 62 -8.81 19.34 -8.84
N ILE A 63 -9.14 18.20 -9.44
CA ILE A 63 -8.40 16.94 -9.30
C ILE A 63 -7.67 16.66 -10.60
N VAL A 64 -6.36 16.49 -10.50
CA VAL A 64 -5.48 16.14 -11.62
C VAL A 64 -4.97 14.71 -11.42
N LEU A 65 -5.16 13.89 -12.45
CA LEU A 65 -4.74 12.50 -12.48
C LEU A 65 -3.54 12.32 -13.43
N ASP A 66 -2.49 11.63 -12.98
CA ASP A 66 -1.30 11.42 -13.82
C ASP A 66 -1.54 10.36 -14.90
N THR A 67 -1.57 9.09 -14.52
CA THR A 67 -1.70 7.98 -15.48
C THR A 67 -3.12 7.46 -15.62
N ILE A 68 -3.99 7.74 -14.65
CA ILE A 68 -5.37 7.29 -14.60
C ILE A 68 -6.22 8.09 -15.61
N ARG A 69 -7.08 7.38 -16.35
CA ARG A 69 -7.93 7.99 -17.38
C ARG A 69 -9.43 7.84 -17.14
N LYS A 70 -9.82 7.08 -16.12
CA LYS A 70 -11.22 6.78 -15.82
C LYS A 70 -11.50 7.04 -14.36
N TRP A 71 -12.70 7.51 -14.09
CA TRP A 71 -13.25 7.61 -12.74
C TRP A 71 -14.72 7.22 -12.77
N ASN A 72 -15.27 6.87 -11.63
CA ASN A 72 -16.69 6.57 -11.44
C ASN A 72 -17.11 6.95 -10.02
N ILE A 73 -18.37 7.25 -9.85
CA ILE A 73 -18.98 7.55 -8.56
C ILE A 73 -20.12 6.56 -8.36
N THR A 74 -20.23 6.01 -7.18
CA THR A 74 -21.41 5.25 -6.76
C THR A 74 -21.86 5.76 -5.41
N GLY A 75 -23.14 5.65 -5.17
CA GLY A 75 -23.79 6.07 -3.96
C GLY A 75 -25.26 6.21 -4.20
N GLY A 76 -26.00 6.50 -3.18
CA GLY A 76 -27.45 6.68 -3.30
C GLY A 76 -28.11 6.67 -1.96
N GLY A 77 -29.41 6.82 -2.00
CA GLY A 77 -30.32 6.74 -0.88
C GLY A 77 -31.57 6.01 -1.29
N SER A 78 -32.45 5.78 -0.35
CA SER A 78 -33.80 5.29 -0.57
C SER A 78 -34.79 6.39 -0.20
N PHE A 79 -35.91 6.40 -0.89
CA PHE A 79 -37.07 7.16 -0.43
C PHE A 79 -37.81 6.28 0.58
N THR A 80 -38.03 6.81 1.76
CA THR A 80 -38.93 6.19 2.73
C THR A 80 -40.36 6.62 2.44
N ASP A 81 -41.38 5.86 2.90
CA ASP A 81 -42.79 6.14 2.69
C ASP A 81 -43.24 7.50 3.26
N ASN A 82 -42.40 8.23 3.95
CA ASN A 82 -42.69 9.52 4.60
C ASN A 82 -42.04 10.73 3.91
N GLU A 83 -41.73 10.67 2.62
CA GLU A 83 -41.15 11.76 1.82
C GLU A 83 -39.73 12.16 2.22
N ASP A 84 -39.13 11.57 3.22
CA ASP A 84 -37.74 11.83 3.61
C ASP A 84 -36.75 11.04 2.74
N MET A 85 -35.87 11.75 2.09
CA MET A 85 -34.77 11.13 1.34
C MET A 85 -33.61 10.81 2.26
N GLU A 86 -33.44 9.53 2.60
CA GLU A 86 -32.28 9.11 3.36
C GLU A 86 -31.13 8.70 2.44
N ALA A 87 -30.01 9.41 2.55
CA ALA A 87 -28.74 9.03 1.90
C ALA A 87 -28.06 7.94 2.73
N ASN A 88 -28.56 6.70 2.62
CA ASN A 88 -28.17 5.60 3.50
C ASN A 88 -27.13 4.64 2.91
N HIS A 89 -26.56 4.95 1.75
CA HIS A 89 -25.57 4.10 1.08
C HIS A 89 -24.15 4.65 1.11
N GLY A 90 -23.97 5.91 1.53
CA GLY A 90 -22.70 6.60 1.44
C GLY A 90 -22.27 6.89 0.00
N LEU A 91 -21.17 7.58 -0.15
CA LEU A 91 -20.58 7.88 -1.45
C LEU A 91 -19.24 7.16 -1.60
N SER A 92 -18.99 6.68 -2.80
CA SER A 92 -17.72 6.07 -3.20
C SER A 92 -17.22 6.72 -4.47
N LEU A 93 -15.97 7.14 -4.46
CA LEU A 93 -15.27 7.71 -5.60
C LEU A 93 -14.18 6.75 -6.05
N TYR A 94 -14.24 6.34 -7.31
CA TYR A 94 -13.32 5.39 -7.90
C TYR A 94 -12.43 6.07 -8.93
N PHE A 95 -11.12 5.71 -8.91
CA PHE A 95 -10.18 6.09 -9.95
C PHE A 95 -9.56 4.85 -10.58
N GLY A 96 -9.54 4.81 -11.91
CA GLY A 96 -9.08 3.67 -12.66
C GLY A 96 -10.20 2.70 -13.07
N SER A 97 -9.83 1.52 -13.52
CA SER A 97 -10.72 0.43 -13.89
C SER A 97 -10.44 -0.78 -12.98
N ARG A 98 -11.47 -1.55 -12.66
CA ARG A 98 -11.30 -2.81 -11.89
C ARG A 98 -10.38 -3.83 -12.57
N GLN A 99 -10.20 -3.72 -13.89
CA GLN A 99 -9.28 -4.56 -14.68
C GLN A 99 -7.87 -3.96 -14.80
N SER A 100 -7.67 -2.71 -14.36
CA SER A 100 -6.33 -2.11 -14.39
C SER A 100 -5.45 -2.65 -13.27
N GLN A 101 -4.13 -2.54 -13.47
CA GLN A 101 -3.17 -2.96 -12.45
C GLN A 101 -3.16 -2.05 -11.21
N LEU A 102 -3.78 -0.88 -11.30
CA LEU A 102 -3.96 0.06 -10.20
C LEU A 102 -5.38 0.63 -10.24
N TYR A 103 -6.04 0.57 -9.11
CA TYR A 103 -7.41 1.00 -8.94
C TYR A 103 -7.59 1.54 -7.54
N PHE A 104 -8.26 2.68 -7.43
CA PHE A 104 -8.54 3.34 -6.15
C PHE A 104 -10.03 3.32 -5.87
N ASN A 105 -10.37 3.16 -4.59
CA ASN A 105 -11.73 3.24 -4.09
C ASN A 105 -11.73 4.04 -2.78
N PHE A 106 -12.25 5.26 -2.82
CA PHE A 106 -12.34 6.18 -1.69
C PHE A 106 -13.80 6.27 -1.25
N TYR A 107 -14.07 5.96 0.00
CA TYR A 107 -15.45 5.91 0.47
C TYR A 107 -15.62 6.15 1.97
N GLU A 108 -16.84 6.51 2.35
CA GLU A 108 -17.25 6.69 3.72
C GLU A 108 -17.54 5.32 4.37
N LYS A 109 -16.56 4.76 5.07
CA LYS A 109 -16.62 3.43 5.69
C LYS A 109 -17.72 3.30 6.73
N ARG A 110 -18.09 4.40 7.42
CA ARG A 110 -19.14 4.42 8.43
C ARG A 110 -20.49 3.90 7.90
N TYR A 111 -20.83 4.17 6.65
CA TYR A 111 -22.08 3.66 6.04
C TYR A 111 -22.06 2.14 5.85
N GLU A 112 -20.92 1.59 5.49
CA GLU A 112 -20.76 0.14 5.40
C GLU A 112 -20.89 -0.51 6.78
N ILE A 113 -20.25 0.08 7.82
CA ILE A 113 -20.32 -0.41 9.19
C ILE A 113 -21.75 -0.33 9.71
N ALA A 114 -22.44 0.81 9.57
CA ALA A 114 -23.83 0.95 9.99
C ALA A 114 -24.71 -0.15 9.42
N ARG A 115 -24.56 -0.45 8.14
CA ARG A 115 -25.31 -1.52 7.49
C ARG A 115 -24.93 -2.92 7.99
N MET A 116 -23.63 -3.19 8.21
CA MET A 116 -23.15 -4.49 8.70
C MET A 116 -23.61 -4.75 10.13
N GLU A 117 -23.50 -3.76 10.98
CA GLU A 117 -23.88 -3.85 12.41
C GLU A 117 -25.40 -3.64 12.63
N LYS A 118 -26.14 -3.25 11.58
CA LYS A 118 -27.58 -2.94 11.62
C LYS A 118 -27.95 -1.86 12.63
N ILE A 119 -27.14 -0.83 12.68
CA ILE A 119 -27.33 0.37 13.50
C ILE A 119 -27.62 1.58 12.60
N SER A 120 -28.13 2.66 13.19
CA SER A 120 -28.33 3.92 12.47
C SER A 120 -26.99 4.58 12.10
N LEU A 121 -27.01 5.54 11.15
CA LEU A 121 -25.83 6.32 10.82
C LEU A 121 -25.39 7.20 12.00
N GLU A 122 -26.32 7.68 12.79
CA GLU A 122 -26.07 8.47 13.98
C GLU A 122 -25.38 7.63 15.06
N GLU A 123 -25.89 6.43 15.34
CA GLU A 123 -25.21 5.47 16.24
C GLU A 123 -23.83 5.08 15.71
N SER A 124 -23.68 4.89 14.41
CA SER A 124 -22.38 4.59 13.81
C SER A 124 -21.40 5.75 13.98
N LEU A 125 -21.86 6.99 13.86
CA LEU A 125 -21.04 8.19 14.12
C LEU A 125 -20.64 8.28 15.58
N GLU A 126 -21.56 8.01 16.50
CA GLU A 126 -21.30 8.04 17.95
C GLU A 126 -20.28 6.97 18.36
N ILE A 127 -20.43 5.74 17.87
CA ILE A 127 -19.60 4.60 18.27
C ILE A 127 -18.24 4.63 17.60
N PHE A 128 -18.20 4.87 16.27
CA PHE A 128 -17.01 4.72 15.46
C PHE A 128 -16.42 6.05 15.00
N GLY A 129 -17.20 7.14 15.01
CA GLY A 129 -16.80 8.44 14.51
C GLY A 129 -16.86 8.55 12.98
N ILE A 130 -16.22 9.60 12.45
CA ILE A 130 -16.03 9.80 11.03
C ILE A 130 -14.97 8.82 10.56
N TRP A 131 -15.31 8.00 9.58
CA TRP A 131 -14.42 6.96 9.08
C TRP A 131 -14.47 6.92 7.56
N ASN A 132 -13.43 7.47 6.95
CA ASN A 132 -13.19 7.33 5.52
C ASN A 132 -12.15 6.24 5.28
N ARG A 133 -12.27 5.53 4.17
CA ARG A 133 -11.32 4.55 3.74
C ARG A 133 -10.87 4.81 2.31
N TYR A 134 -9.56 4.77 2.13
CA TYR A 134 -8.88 4.94 0.86
C TYR A 134 -8.21 3.62 0.49
N GLU A 135 -8.87 2.83 -0.35
CA GLU A 135 -8.37 1.53 -0.79
C GLU A 135 -7.61 1.66 -2.10
N LEU A 136 -6.41 1.10 -2.12
CA LEU A 136 -5.57 0.95 -3.28
C LEU A 136 -5.51 -0.53 -3.63
N ARG A 137 -6.00 -0.89 -4.80
CA ARG A 137 -5.89 -2.25 -5.33
C ARG A 137 -4.82 -2.31 -6.37
N PHE A 138 -3.89 -3.21 -6.14
CA PHE A 138 -2.80 -3.54 -7.05
C PHE A 138 -3.01 -4.92 -7.64
N SER A 139 -2.70 -5.08 -8.93
CA SER A 139 -2.74 -6.37 -9.61
C SER A 139 -1.45 -6.63 -10.37
N ASP A 140 -1.11 -7.91 -10.49
CA ASP A 140 0.02 -8.42 -11.27
C ASP A 140 1.34 -7.70 -10.96
N GLN A 141 1.96 -7.05 -11.96
CA GLN A 141 3.27 -6.42 -11.82
C GLN A 141 3.28 -5.30 -10.77
N LYS A 142 2.21 -4.52 -10.65
CA LYS A 142 2.13 -3.48 -9.62
C LYS A 142 1.99 -4.07 -8.22
N ALA A 143 1.23 -5.14 -8.05
CA ALA A 143 1.15 -5.86 -6.77
C ALA A 143 2.51 -6.44 -6.37
N GLN A 144 3.22 -7.02 -7.32
CA GLN A 144 4.58 -7.51 -7.11
C GLN A 144 5.53 -6.39 -6.70
N GLY A 145 5.48 -5.23 -7.38
CA GLY A 145 6.32 -4.07 -7.06
C GLY A 145 6.08 -3.51 -5.66
N VAL A 146 4.82 -3.44 -5.22
CA VAL A 146 4.48 -3.02 -3.84
C VAL A 146 5.08 -3.98 -2.81
N VAL A 147 4.95 -5.29 -3.04
CA VAL A 147 5.52 -6.29 -2.14
C VAL A 147 7.04 -6.18 -2.12
N GLU A 148 7.68 -5.94 -3.26
CA GLU A 148 9.13 -5.75 -3.33
C GLU A 148 9.59 -4.52 -2.54
N GLU A 149 8.90 -3.38 -2.63
CA GLU A 149 9.20 -2.21 -1.81
C GLU A 149 9.00 -2.50 -0.32
N TYR A 150 7.91 -3.17 0.04
CA TYR A 150 7.61 -3.52 1.43
C TYR A 150 8.67 -4.45 2.03
N ILE A 151 9.06 -5.51 1.33
CA ILE A 151 10.11 -6.42 1.82
C ILE A 151 11.50 -5.78 1.86
N ASN A 152 11.71 -4.70 1.09
CA ASN A 152 12.93 -3.90 1.15
C ASN A 152 12.93 -2.88 2.31
N GLY A 153 11.88 -2.85 3.13
CA GLY A 153 11.80 -2.07 4.36
C GLY A 153 11.03 -0.77 4.26
N VAL A 154 10.36 -0.49 3.13
CA VAL A 154 9.47 0.67 3.03
C VAL A 154 8.14 0.35 3.71
N ASP A 155 7.63 1.24 4.54
CA ASP A 155 6.33 1.07 5.23
C ASP A 155 5.17 1.04 4.23
N LEU A 156 4.16 0.18 4.46
CA LEU A 156 3.00 0.07 3.56
C LEU A 156 2.18 1.36 3.47
N GLY A 157 2.08 2.11 4.57
CA GLY A 157 1.40 3.40 4.56
C GLY A 157 2.17 4.45 3.77
N GLU A 158 3.50 4.43 3.84
CA GLU A 158 4.37 5.29 3.03
C GLU A 158 4.27 4.93 1.55
N ILE A 159 4.31 3.65 1.20
CA ILE A 159 4.09 3.17 -0.17
C ILE A 159 2.73 3.65 -0.71
N ALA A 160 1.66 3.44 0.06
CA ALA A 160 0.31 3.80 -0.36
C ALA A 160 0.18 5.32 -0.55
N ARG A 161 0.64 6.14 0.41
CA ARG A 161 0.62 7.60 0.29
C ARG A 161 1.47 8.11 -0.87
N GLY A 162 2.66 7.55 -1.07
CA GLY A 162 3.53 7.90 -2.19
C GLY A 162 2.89 7.61 -3.56
N ILE A 163 2.15 6.50 -3.68
CA ILE A 163 1.41 6.15 -4.90
C ILE A 163 0.21 7.07 -5.11
N VAL A 164 -0.57 7.35 -4.06
CA VAL A 164 -1.66 8.33 -4.14
C VAL A 164 -1.12 9.69 -4.57
N ASN A 165 -0.05 10.16 -3.92
CA ASN A 165 0.58 11.44 -4.21
C ASN A 165 1.14 11.53 -5.64
N LYS A 166 1.58 10.40 -6.21
CA LYS A 166 2.02 10.32 -7.61
C LYS A 166 0.85 10.39 -8.59
N GLU A 167 -0.23 9.69 -8.31
CA GLU A 167 -1.31 9.47 -9.29
C GLU A 167 -2.43 10.50 -9.19
N ILE A 168 -2.65 11.10 -8.01
CA ILE A 168 -3.80 11.96 -7.73
C ILE A 168 -3.33 13.23 -7.01
N GLN A 169 -3.59 14.38 -7.61
CA GLN A 169 -3.33 15.68 -7.01
C GLN A 169 -4.66 16.42 -6.83
N VAL A 170 -4.92 16.92 -5.65
CA VAL A 170 -6.14 17.67 -5.30
C VAL A 170 -5.78 19.11 -4.99
N TYR A 171 -6.56 20.02 -5.54
CA TYR A 171 -6.36 21.46 -5.43
C TYR A 171 -7.58 22.16 -4.83
N ASP A 172 -7.34 23.33 -4.27
CA ASP A 172 -8.34 24.23 -3.71
C ASP A 172 -8.39 25.52 -4.55
N GLY A 173 -8.78 25.33 -5.83
CA GLY A 173 -8.85 26.40 -6.80
C GLY A 173 -7.51 26.83 -7.39
N ILE A 174 -7.55 27.97 -8.05
CA ILE A 174 -6.41 28.60 -8.73
C ILE A 174 -6.08 29.92 -8.03
N THR A 175 -4.83 30.16 -7.72
CA THR A 175 -4.38 31.42 -7.14
C THR A 175 -4.55 32.58 -8.12
N ARG A 176 -4.53 33.81 -7.62
CA ARG A 176 -4.58 35.03 -8.46
C ARG A 176 -3.46 35.11 -9.50
N PHE A 177 -2.41 34.31 -9.36
CA PHE A 177 -1.29 34.25 -10.31
C PHE A 177 -1.40 33.06 -11.29
N GLY A 178 -2.53 32.35 -11.30
CA GLY A 178 -2.77 31.21 -12.19
C GLY A 178 -2.14 29.88 -11.74
N ALA A 179 -1.55 29.82 -10.54
CA ALA A 179 -1.02 28.59 -9.98
C ALA A 179 -2.13 27.82 -9.21
N TYR A 180 -2.13 26.51 -9.28
CA TYR A 180 -2.99 25.68 -8.47
C TYR A 180 -2.61 25.77 -6.98
N LYS A 181 -3.61 25.94 -6.11
CA LYS A 181 -3.44 25.90 -4.67
C LYS A 181 -3.69 24.46 -4.22
N PRO A 182 -2.70 23.76 -3.63
CA PRO A 182 -2.93 22.43 -3.09
C PRO A 182 -4.03 22.43 -2.02
N ASP A 183 -4.85 21.38 -1.99
CA ASP A 183 -5.82 21.17 -0.92
C ASP A 183 -5.09 20.81 0.37
N GLU A 184 -5.35 21.56 1.45
CA GLU A 184 -4.62 21.42 2.71
C GLU A 184 -4.86 20.06 3.36
N LYS A 185 -6.11 19.61 3.43
CA LYS A 185 -6.46 18.29 4.04
C LYS A 185 -5.87 17.12 3.26
N TRP A 186 -5.88 17.24 1.92
CA TRP A 186 -5.24 16.25 1.07
C TRP A 186 -3.74 16.18 1.32
N GLN A 187 -3.09 17.33 1.49
CA GLN A 187 -1.66 17.39 1.78
C GLN A 187 -1.33 16.88 3.19
N GLU A 188 -2.19 17.10 4.18
CA GLU A 188 -2.02 16.53 5.52
C GLU A 188 -2.07 15.01 5.52
N LEU A 189 -3.01 14.41 4.79
CA LEU A 189 -3.18 12.96 4.77
C LEU A 189 -2.17 12.26 3.84
N PHE A 190 -2.00 12.76 2.62
CA PHE A 190 -1.22 12.10 1.57
C PHE A 190 0.11 12.78 1.27
N GLY A 191 0.31 14.02 1.67
CA GLY A 191 1.56 14.76 1.49
C GLY A 191 2.69 14.29 2.41
N GLY A 192 3.83 14.96 2.33
CA GLY A 192 4.98 14.69 3.22
C GLY A 192 5.75 13.41 2.91
N VAL A 193 5.38 12.71 1.85
CA VAL A 193 6.08 11.53 1.35
C VAL A 193 6.49 11.73 -0.11
N GLU A 194 7.63 11.16 -0.50
CA GLU A 194 8.07 11.20 -1.88
C GLU A 194 7.08 10.46 -2.81
N PRO A 195 6.72 11.05 -3.96
CA PRO A 195 5.89 10.38 -4.95
C PRO A 195 6.52 9.07 -5.42
N LEU A 196 5.83 7.95 -5.24
CA LEU A 196 6.34 6.63 -5.57
C LEU A 196 5.81 6.15 -6.92
N LYS A 197 6.71 5.93 -7.86
CA LYS A 197 6.43 5.30 -9.14
C LYS A 197 6.79 3.82 -9.08
N LEU A 198 5.78 2.95 -9.03
CA LEU A 198 6.02 1.51 -9.16
C LEU A 198 6.53 1.19 -10.56
N SER A 199 7.67 0.53 -10.63
CA SER A 199 8.17 0.00 -11.90
C SER A 199 7.22 -1.10 -12.39
N THR A 200 6.87 -1.05 -13.67
CA THR A 200 6.11 -2.14 -14.33
C THR A 200 7.02 -3.23 -14.85
N SER A 201 8.32 -2.99 -14.91
CA SER A 201 9.31 -4.00 -15.21
C SER A 201 9.80 -4.61 -13.90
N PRO A 202 9.83 -5.93 -13.77
CA PRO A 202 10.48 -6.57 -12.63
C PRO A 202 11.89 -6.00 -12.53
N GLN A 203 12.22 -5.36 -11.42
CA GLN A 203 13.59 -4.94 -11.18
C GLN A 203 14.48 -6.19 -11.21
N PRO A 204 15.58 -6.18 -11.93
CA PRO A 204 16.48 -7.33 -11.92
C PRO A 204 16.87 -7.60 -10.46
N TYR A 205 16.73 -8.85 -10.08
CA TYR A 205 17.13 -9.30 -8.75
C TYR A 205 18.61 -8.98 -8.56
N SER A 206 18.95 -8.22 -7.54
CA SER A 206 20.32 -7.81 -7.31
C SER A 206 20.93 -8.50 -6.09
N ILE A 207 22.23 -8.69 -6.10
CA ILE A 207 22.96 -9.28 -4.97
C ILE A 207 22.84 -8.40 -3.70
N GLU A 208 22.71 -7.10 -3.88
CA GLU A 208 22.53 -6.11 -2.78
C GLU A 208 21.25 -6.40 -1.99
N ARG A 209 20.17 -6.82 -2.66
CA ARG A 209 18.93 -7.23 -1.98
C ARG A 209 19.15 -8.48 -1.13
N THR A 210 19.85 -9.46 -1.66
CA THR A 210 20.22 -10.67 -0.90
C THR A 210 21.09 -10.32 0.31
N ILE A 211 22.08 -9.45 0.14
CA ILE A 211 22.93 -9.00 1.24
C ILE A 211 22.12 -8.26 2.28
N ARG A 212 21.25 -7.34 1.88
CA ARG A 212 20.37 -6.60 2.81
C ARG A 212 19.50 -7.56 3.61
N TRP A 213 18.84 -8.50 2.95
CA TRP A 213 18.03 -9.51 3.63
C TRP A 213 18.85 -10.33 4.63
N LEU A 214 20.01 -10.87 4.23
CA LEU A 214 20.90 -11.61 5.13
C LEU A 214 21.29 -10.76 6.35
N THR A 215 21.61 -9.48 6.13
CA THR A 215 22.02 -8.56 7.19
C THR A 215 20.90 -8.31 8.19
N TYR A 216 19.67 -8.05 7.73
CA TYR A 216 18.57 -7.67 8.62
C TYR A 216 17.83 -8.86 9.23
N GLN A 217 17.70 -9.98 8.51
CA GLN A 217 16.85 -11.09 8.94
C GLN A 217 17.63 -12.29 9.47
N VAL A 218 18.84 -12.49 8.99
CA VAL A 218 19.58 -13.73 9.24
C VAL A 218 20.85 -13.51 10.08
N ALA A 219 21.42 -12.31 10.06
CA ALA A 219 22.70 -12.02 10.70
C ALA A 219 22.74 -12.38 12.20
N ASN A 220 21.68 -12.09 12.96
CA ASN A 220 21.63 -12.43 14.38
C ASN A 220 21.64 -13.96 14.61
N SER A 221 20.92 -14.71 13.77
CA SER A 221 20.92 -16.19 13.85
C SER A 221 22.25 -16.77 13.45
N LEU A 222 22.90 -16.22 12.42
CA LEU A 222 24.25 -16.65 12.02
C LEU A 222 25.29 -16.32 13.09
N ALA A 223 25.18 -15.17 13.75
CA ALA A 223 26.06 -14.82 14.87
C ALA A 223 25.91 -15.82 16.02
N LEU A 224 24.66 -16.18 16.37
CA LEU A 224 24.40 -17.20 17.41
C LEU A 224 25.00 -18.55 17.04
N VAL A 225 24.81 -19.02 15.80
CA VAL A 225 25.36 -20.29 15.32
C VAL A 225 26.91 -20.26 15.33
N SER A 226 27.50 -19.13 14.91
CA SER A 226 28.96 -18.95 14.93
C SER A 226 29.54 -19.03 16.35
N GLU A 227 28.87 -18.45 17.35
CA GLU A 227 29.30 -18.57 18.75
C GLU A 227 29.06 -19.98 19.30
N ALA A 228 27.97 -20.64 18.94
CA ALA A 228 27.70 -22.02 19.30
C ALA A 228 28.78 -22.96 18.75
N ASP A 229 29.21 -22.78 17.50
CA ASP A 229 30.32 -23.58 16.90
C ASP A 229 31.60 -23.44 17.69
N LYS A 230 31.94 -22.25 18.19
CA LYS A 230 33.14 -22.05 19.02
C LYS A 230 33.04 -22.80 20.36
N ILE A 231 31.86 -22.75 21.00
CA ILE A 231 31.64 -23.39 22.31
C ILE A 231 31.58 -24.91 22.17
N MET A 232 30.88 -25.42 21.17
CA MET A 232 30.58 -26.82 20.98
C MET A 232 31.63 -27.54 20.12
N GLN A 233 32.56 -26.79 19.52
CA GLN A 233 33.57 -27.32 18.58
C GLN A 233 32.92 -28.04 17.39
N THR A 234 31.84 -27.44 16.86
CA THR A 234 31.07 -27.93 15.73
C THR A 234 31.32 -27.08 14.47
N GLU A 235 30.82 -27.51 13.32
CA GLU A 235 30.94 -26.81 12.04
C GLU A 235 29.55 -26.50 11.44
N TYR A 236 28.56 -26.08 12.24
CA TYR A 236 27.20 -25.81 11.78
C TYR A 236 27.17 -24.68 10.75
N MET A 237 27.99 -23.63 10.91
CA MET A 237 28.08 -22.54 9.90
C MET A 237 28.49 -23.09 8.53
N LYS A 238 29.46 -23.97 8.50
CA LYS A 238 29.94 -24.61 7.28
C LYS A 238 28.90 -25.56 6.68
N MET A 239 28.17 -26.27 7.51
CA MET A 239 27.05 -27.12 7.10
C MET A 239 25.94 -26.26 6.45
N ILE A 240 25.57 -25.13 7.06
CA ILE A 240 24.56 -24.20 6.51
C ILE A 240 25.02 -23.65 5.15
N GLN A 241 26.27 -23.22 5.03
CA GLN A 241 26.82 -22.72 3.77
C GLN A 241 26.81 -23.76 2.65
N ASN A 242 27.16 -25.00 2.99
CA ASN A 242 27.24 -26.12 2.05
C ASN A 242 25.86 -26.71 1.69
N SER A 243 24.81 -26.43 2.46
CA SER A 243 23.46 -26.91 2.17
C SER A 243 22.73 -26.02 1.15
N GLY A 244 23.30 -24.84 0.81
CA GLY A 244 22.73 -23.95 -0.17
C GLY A 244 23.08 -24.33 -1.60
N GLU A 245 22.09 -24.33 -2.49
CA GLU A 245 22.28 -24.48 -3.92
C GLU A 245 22.01 -23.14 -4.64
N ILE A 246 22.82 -22.85 -5.65
CA ILE A 246 22.60 -21.66 -6.48
C ILE A 246 21.51 -22.01 -7.50
N THR A 247 20.39 -21.33 -7.38
CA THR A 247 19.27 -21.47 -8.34
C THR A 247 19.61 -20.84 -9.67
N ASP A 248 18.86 -21.17 -10.75
CA ASP A 248 19.00 -20.56 -12.08
C ASP A 248 18.96 -19.03 -12.03
N ARG A 249 18.14 -18.48 -11.14
CA ARG A 249 18.05 -17.04 -10.88
C ARG A 249 19.32 -16.49 -10.25
N GLY A 250 19.89 -17.20 -9.30
CA GLY A 250 21.21 -16.88 -8.71
C GLY A 250 22.33 -16.90 -9.73
N GLU A 251 22.33 -17.88 -10.64
CA GLU A 251 23.29 -17.94 -11.73
C GLU A 251 23.15 -16.77 -12.70
N ALA A 252 21.92 -16.34 -13.01
CA ALA A 252 21.70 -15.17 -13.86
C ALA A 252 22.31 -13.89 -13.22
N ILE A 253 22.17 -13.71 -11.91
CA ILE A 253 22.81 -12.61 -11.18
C ILE A 253 24.33 -12.68 -11.28
N LEU A 254 24.89 -13.88 -11.04
CA LEU A 254 26.34 -14.07 -11.11
C LEU A 254 26.90 -13.80 -12.51
N ARG A 255 26.13 -14.13 -13.55
CA ARG A 255 26.52 -13.81 -14.94
C ARG A 255 26.56 -12.28 -15.16
N LEU A 256 25.53 -11.55 -14.67
CA LEU A 256 25.49 -10.08 -14.76
C LEU A 256 26.65 -9.43 -14.00
N LEU A 257 26.96 -9.90 -12.81
CA LEU A 257 28.11 -9.41 -12.03
C LEU A 257 29.44 -9.64 -12.74
N LYS A 258 29.61 -10.79 -13.38
CA LYS A 258 30.81 -11.08 -14.19
C LYS A 258 30.94 -10.15 -15.40
N THR A 259 29.81 -9.83 -16.06
CA THR A 259 29.80 -8.92 -17.22
C THR A 259 30.14 -7.49 -16.81
N ASN A 260 29.59 -6.99 -15.70
CA ASN A 260 29.86 -5.63 -15.23
C ASN A 260 31.29 -5.44 -14.76
N LYS A 261 31.95 -6.45 -14.22
CA LYS A 261 33.37 -6.39 -13.83
C LYS A 261 34.33 -6.21 -15.00
N HIS A 262 33.91 -6.48 -16.23
CA HIS A 262 34.72 -6.28 -17.45
C HIS A 262 34.66 -4.86 -18.01
N TYR A 263 33.81 -3.96 -17.47
CA TYR A 263 33.72 -2.56 -17.92
C TYR A 263 34.42 -1.56 -16.99
N GLU A 264 35.03 -2.03 -15.87
CA GLU A 264 35.76 -1.17 -14.93
C GLU A 264 37.31 -1.27 -15.06
N HIS A 265 37.80 -1.76 -16.21
CA HIS A 265 39.23 -1.81 -16.53
C HIS A 265 39.54 -1.13 -17.87
#